data_e387ee218c3c62d24208e34e844a5076
#
_entry.id   e387ee218c3c62d24208e34e844a5076
#
_cell.length_a   1.000
_cell.length_b   1.000
_cell.length_c   1.000
_cell.angle_alpha   90.00
_cell.angle_beta   90.00
_cell.angle_gamma   90.00
#
_symmetry.space_group_name_H-M   'P 1'
#
loop_
_entity.id
_entity.type
_entity.pdbx_description
1 polymer ?
#
loop_
_entity_poly.entity_id
_entity_poly.type
_entity_poly.pdbx_seq_one_letter_code
_entity_poly.pdbx_strand_id
1 'polypeptide(L)'
;MKTYKKITLIGWSLGVWAAEYLIPKTGIIPTVTIAVNGTPVPADDQYGIPIRVFEGTLNNITEENMEKFYLRMFGDKKTYKLNSDRIPHRSIKSLHDELRWLYNRIMEQKEPGFRWDYAVTSEIDRVFPSDNVNSYWKKQKSTRHLILPLPHYFFHKWNTYTDFISYVESFKKKRTYKKKVQVSLITSP
;
A
#
# COMPACT_ATOMS: atom_id res chain seq x y z
N MET A 1 15.43 25.18 11.80
CA MET A 1 14.78 23.96 11.32
C MET A 1 14.22 23.20 12.52
N LYS A 2 12.92 22.80 12.51
CA LYS A 2 12.39 21.97 13.61
C LYS A 2 13.02 20.57 13.52
N THR A 3 13.70 20.13 14.57
CA THR A 3 14.23 18.77 14.67
C THR A 3 13.18 17.86 15.27
N TYR A 4 12.77 16.82 14.54
CA TYR A 4 11.85 15.80 15.01
C TYR A 4 12.63 14.61 15.56
N LYS A 5 12.21 14.07 16.73
CA LYS A 5 12.83 12.88 17.35
C LYS A 5 12.40 11.57 16.67
N LYS A 6 11.21 11.54 16.06
CA LYS A 6 10.67 10.38 15.35
C LYS A 6 10.00 10.85 14.06
N ILE A 7 10.35 10.25 12.94
CA ILE A 7 9.76 10.47 11.63
C ILE A 7 9.19 9.13 11.16
N THR A 8 7.88 9.06 10.95
CA THR A 8 7.24 7.90 10.34
C THR A 8 6.90 8.23 8.90
N LEU A 9 7.41 7.42 7.98
CA LEU A 9 7.10 7.51 6.55
C LEU A 9 6.01 6.51 6.21
N ILE A 10 4.93 6.98 5.59
CA ILE A 10 3.88 6.13 5.03
C ILE A 10 3.88 6.33 3.52
N GLY A 11 4.17 5.28 2.77
CA GLY A 11 3.98 5.24 1.32
C GLY A 11 2.70 4.48 0.98
N TRP A 12 1.79 5.07 0.22
CA TRP A 12 0.55 4.41 -0.21
C TRP A 12 0.51 4.31 -1.73
N SER A 13 0.14 3.12 -2.24
CA SER A 13 0.00 2.89 -3.69
C SER A 13 1.32 3.19 -4.43
N LEU A 14 1.31 4.00 -5.49
CA LEU A 14 2.51 4.49 -6.17
C LEU A 14 3.42 5.31 -5.23
N GLY A 15 2.89 5.80 -4.11
CA GLY A 15 3.66 6.50 -3.08
C GLY A 15 4.73 5.61 -2.41
N VAL A 16 4.61 4.29 -2.48
CA VAL A 16 5.66 3.36 -2.01
C VAL A 16 6.91 3.53 -2.88
N TRP A 17 6.77 3.47 -4.19
CA TRP A 17 7.86 3.72 -5.13
C TRP A 17 8.38 5.16 -5.04
N ALA A 18 7.46 6.14 -5.00
CA ALA A 18 7.83 7.55 -4.92
C ALA A 18 8.66 7.87 -3.67
N ALA A 19 8.34 7.24 -2.53
CA ALA A 19 9.11 7.37 -1.31
C ALA A 19 10.54 6.85 -1.49
N GLU A 20 10.71 5.68 -2.09
CA GLU A 20 12.05 5.13 -2.37
C GLU A 20 12.84 5.98 -3.37
N TYR A 21 12.17 6.58 -4.34
CA TYR A 21 12.82 7.46 -5.31
C TYR A 21 13.24 8.80 -4.71
N LEU A 22 12.44 9.38 -3.80
CA LEU A 22 12.63 10.74 -3.28
C LEU A 22 13.40 10.80 -1.97
N ILE A 23 13.06 9.97 -0.99
CA ILE A 23 13.60 10.09 0.39
C ILE A 23 15.12 10.03 0.44
N PRO A 24 15.82 9.14 -0.29
CA PRO A 24 17.29 9.12 -0.29
C PRO A 24 17.92 10.43 -0.75
N LYS A 25 17.22 11.22 -1.57
CA LYS A 25 17.68 12.51 -2.10
C LYS A 25 17.47 13.68 -1.14
N THR A 26 16.70 13.49 -0.07
CA THR A 26 16.34 14.56 0.88
C THR A 26 17.25 14.64 2.10
N GLY A 27 18.05 13.61 2.36
CA GLY A 27 18.79 13.44 3.62
C GLY A 27 17.89 13.11 4.83
N ILE A 28 16.59 12.91 4.64
CA ILE A 28 15.67 12.51 5.71
C ILE A 28 15.86 11.01 5.99
N ILE A 29 16.04 10.66 7.26
CA ILE A 29 16.12 9.27 7.72
C ILE A 29 14.86 8.96 8.52
N PRO A 30 13.86 8.24 7.93
CA PRO A 30 12.68 7.82 8.67
C PRO A 30 13.04 6.84 9.79
N THR A 31 12.42 7.01 10.95
CA THR A 31 12.56 6.09 12.09
C THR A 31 11.72 4.82 11.88
N VAL A 32 10.58 4.95 11.21
CA VAL A 32 9.64 3.87 10.87
C VAL A 32 9.15 4.08 9.45
N THR A 33 9.09 3.01 8.68
CA THR A 33 8.62 3.01 7.29
C THR A 33 7.46 2.02 7.11
N ILE A 34 6.34 2.48 6.55
CA ILE A 34 5.12 1.70 6.34
C ILE A 34 4.72 1.79 4.87
N ALA A 35 4.83 0.69 4.14
CA ALA A 35 4.28 0.56 2.80
C ALA A 35 2.81 0.13 2.87
N VAL A 36 1.93 0.77 2.12
CA VAL A 36 0.49 0.51 2.12
C VAL A 36 0.00 0.30 0.68
N ASN A 37 -0.54 -0.89 0.40
CA ASN A 37 -1.15 -1.22 -0.90
C ASN A 37 -0.33 -0.81 -2.12
N GLY A 38 0.96 -1.10 -2.09
CA GLY A 38 1.90 -0.84 -3.16
C GLY A 38 3.20 -1.61 -2.96
N THR A 39 4.06 -1.56 -3.95
CA THR A 39 5.40 -2.14 -3.93
C THR A 39 6.42 -1.16 -4.50
N PRO A 40 7.72 -1.36 -4.25
CA PRO A 40 8.78 -0.60 -4.92
C PRO A 40 8.87 -0.82 -6.44
N VAL A 41 8.21 -1.84 -6.96
CA VAL A 41 8.14 -2.17 -8.39
C VAL A 41 6.68 -2.13 -8.88
N PRO A 42 6.06 -0.93 -8.92
CA PRO A 42 4.62 -0.79 -9.11
C PRO A 42 4.13 -1.12 -10.52
N ALA A 43 4.97 -1.09 -11.54
CA ALA A 43 4.70 -1.56 -12.91
C ALA A 43 5.50 -2.83 -13.16
N ASP A 44 4.94 -3.98 -12.77
CA ASP A 44 5.59 -5.29 -12.85
C ASP A 44 4.54 -6.40 -12.89
N ASP A 45 4.72 -7.40 -13.76
CA ASP A 45 3.73 -8.45 -13.98
C ASP A 45 3.60 -9.43 -12.81
N GLN A 46 4.61 -9.53 -11.93
CA GLN A 46 4.61 -10.47 -10.79
C GLN A 46 4.39 -9.78 -9.44
N TYR A 47 4.82 -8.52 -9.30
CA TYR A 47 4.94 -7.84 -8.00
C TYR A 47 4.22 -6.50 -7.92
N GLY A 48 3.70 -6.03 -9.04
CA GLY A 48 3.02 -4.75 -9.16
C GLY A 48 1.72 -4.84 -9.96
N ILE A 49 1.34 -3.72 -10.54
CA ILE A 49 0.30 -3.65 -11.56
C ILE A 49 0.93 -4.21 -12.84
N PRO A 50 0.32 -5.21 -13.50
CA PRO A 50 0.83 -5.71 -14.78
C PRO A 50 1.08 -4.58 -15.77
N ILE A 51 2.22 -4.60 -16.44
CA ILE A 51 2.67 -3.49 -17.31
C ILE A 51 1.59 -3.09 -18.31
N ARG A 52 0.95 -4.07 -18.96
CA ARG A 52 -0.14 -3.84 -19.92
C ARG A 52 -1.34 -3.12 -19.28
N VAL A 53 -1.67 -3.44 -18.00
CA VAL A 53 -2.77 -2.80 -17.27
C VAL A 53 -2.42 -1.37 -16.89
N PHE A 54 -1.17 -1.14 -16.47
CA PHE A 54 -0.66 0.19 -16.16
C PHE A 54 -0.70 1.11 -17.39
N GLU A 55 -0.16 0.63 -18.52
CA GLU A 55 -0.19 1.34 -19.81
C GLU A 55 -1.61 1.58 -20.30
N GLY A 56 -2.50 0.59 -20.14
CA GLY A 56 -3.92 0.73 -20.46
C GLY A 56 -4.58 1.84 -19.66
N THR A 57 -4.25 1.98 -18.38
CA THR A 57 -4.73 3.09 -17.54
C THR A 57 -4.15 4.42 -18.00
N LEU A 58 -2.84 4.49 -18.22
CA LEU A 58 -2.14 5.69 -18.66
C LEU A 58 -2.71 6.24 -19.98
N ASN A 59 -2.99 5.37 -20.94
CA ASN A 59 -3.47 5.74 -22.26
C ASN A 59 -4.96 6.06 -22.33
N ASN A 60 -5.73 5.80 -21.27
CA ASN A 60 -7.18 5.97 -21.22
C ASN A 60 -7.64 6.79 -20.01
N ILE A 61 -6.90 7.82 -19.62
CA ILE A 61 -7.30 8.73 -18.56
C ILE A 61 -8.37 9.69 -19.11
N THR A 62 -9.63 9.44 -18.73
CA THR A 62 -10.80 10.27 -19.00
C THR A 62 -11.57 10.48 -17.70
N GLU A 63 -12.48 11.43 -17.63
CA GLU A 63 -13.33 11.64 -16.44
C GLU A 63 -14.10 10.37 -16.06
N GLU A 64 -14.72 9.72 -17.05
CA GLU A 64 -15.46 8.48 -16.84
C GLU A 64 -14.56 7.34 -16.30
N ASN A 65 -13.37 7.18 -16.85
CA ASN A 65 -12.45 6.13 -16.40
C ASN A 65 -11.86 6.45 -15.03
N MET A 66 -11.68 7.73 -14.70
CA MET A 66 -11.28 8.13 -13.35
C MET A 66 -12.37 7.88 -12.33
N GLU A 67 -13.65 8.07 -12.64
CA GLU A 67 -14.73 7.67 -11.74
C GLU A 67 -14.73 6.16 -11.47
N LYS A 68 -14.56 5.35 -12.52
CA LYS A 68 -14.41 3.89 -12.39
C LYS A 68 -13.19 3.50 -11.56
N PHE A 69 -12.08 4.24 -11.70
CA PHE A 69 -10.87 4.05 -10.90
C PHE A 69 -11.14 4.34 -9.43
N TYR A 70 -11.79 5.45 -9.09
CA TYR A 70 -12.15 5.78 -7.72
C TYR A 70 -13.10 4.76 -7.10
N LEU A 71 -14.08 4.26 -7.84
CA LEU A 71 -14.95 3.17 -7.36
C LEU A 71 -14.16 1.91 -7.02
N ARG A 72 -13.18 1.53 -7.82
CA ARG A 72 -12.29 0.40 -7.52
C ARG A 72 -11.41 0.66 -6.28
N MET A 73 -10.90 1.88 -6.16
CA MET A 73 -10.03 2.31 -5.06
C MET A 73 -10.75 2.25 -3.71
N PHE A 74 -12.00 2.73 -3.64
CA PHE A 74 -12.81 2.72 -2.43
C PHE A 74 -13.54 1.39 -2.16
N GLY A 75 -13.60 0.52 -3.15
CA GLY A 75 -14.23 -0.81 -3.06
C GLY A 75 -15.73 -0.84 -3.30
N ASP A 76 -16.47 0.20 -2.91
CA ASP A 76 -17.91 0.33 -3.11
C ASP A 76 -18.36 1.79 -3.30
N LYS A 77 -19.56 1.97 -3.89
CA LYS A 77 -20.14 3.28 -4.22
C LYS A 77 -20.48 4.12 -2.98
N LYS A 78 -20.87 3.50 -1.86
CA LYS A 78 -21.21 4.20 -0.62
C LYS A 78 -19.97 4.83 0.00
N THR A 79 -18.90 4.05 0.15
CA THR A 79 -17.61 4.50 0.67
C THR A 79 -17.01 5.58 -0.24
N TYR A 80 -17.10 5.42 -1.58
CA TYR A 80 -16.67 6.45 -2.53
C TYR A 80 -17.42 7.77 -2.29
N LYS A 81 -18.75 7.76 -2.27
CA LYS A 81 -19.57 8.98 -2.07
C LYS A 81 -19.26 9.68 -0.73
N LEU A 82 -19.03 8.94 0.34
CA LEU A 82 -18.71 9.50 1.67
C LEU A 82 -17.30 10.11 1.76
N ASN A 83 -16.45 9.87 0.79
CA ASN A 83 -15.06 10.35 0.78
C ASN A 83 -14.70 11.12 -0.51
N SER A 84 -15.64 11.36 -1.40
CA SER A 84 -15.39 12.01 -2.70
C SER A 84 -14.85 13.45 -2.57
N ASP A 85 -15.27 14.16 -1.54
CA ASP A 85 -14.81 15.50 -1.18
C ASP A 85 -13.33 15.55 -0.75
N ARG A 86 -12.75 14.40 -0.39
CA ARG A 86 -11.32 14.26 -0.06
C ARG A 86 -10.44 13.99 -1.27
N ILE A 87 -11.04 13.73 -2.43
CA ILE A 87 -10.31 13.52 -3.67
C ILE A 87 -9.90 14.89 -4.23
N PRO A 88 -8.61 15.15 -4.45
CA PRO A 88 -8.18 16.42 -5.03
C PRO A 88 -8.78 16.64 -6.41
N HIS A 89 -9.35 17.84 -6.63
CA HIS A 89 -9.79 18.26 -7.96
C HIS A 89 -8.57 18.52 -8.84
N ARG A 90 -8.41 17.72 -9.87
CA ARG A 90 -7.29 17.81 -10.83
C ARG A 90 -7.80 17.65 -12.25
N SER A 91 -7.24 18.40 -13.18
CA SER A 91 -7.56 18.22 -14.60
C SER A 91 -7.04 16.87 -15.11
N ILE A 92 -7.74 16.31 -16.10
CA ILE A 92 -7.33 15.07 -16.79
C ILE A 92 -5.91 15.20 -17.34
N LYS A 93 -5.56 16.37 -17.91
CA LYS A 93 -4.20 16.64 -18.38
C LYS A 93 -3.17 16.51 -17.26
N SER A 94 -3.44 17.09 -16.08
CA SER A 94 -2.51 17.03 -14.94
C SER A 94 -2.34 15.58 -14.43
N LEU A 95 -3.42 14.80 -14.37
CA LEU A 95 -3.36 13.39 -13.99
C LEU A 95 -2.56 12.55 -14.98
N HIS A 96 -2.79 12.78 -16.29
CA HIS A 96 -2.07 12.09 -17.36
C HIS A 96 -0.57 12.42 -17.35
N ASP A 97 -0.21 13.71 -17.25
CA ASP A 97 1.18 14.16 -17.29
C ASP A 97 1.95 13.59 -16.08
N GLU A 98 1.34 13.59 -14.88
CA GLU A 98 1.93 12.99 -13.68
C GLU A 98 2.09 11.48 -13.82
N LEU A 99 1.05 10.75 -14.25
CA LEU A 99 1.14 9.31 -14.37
C LEU A 99 2.15 8.88 -15.43
N ARG A 100 2.25 9.63 -16.54
CA ARG A 100 3.26 9.40 -17.58
C ARG A 100 4.67 9.65 -17.06
N TRP A 101 4.87 10.72 -16.30
CA TRP A 101 6.17 11.00 -15.70
C TRP A 101 6.57 9.89 -14.72
N LEU A 102 5.63 9.48 -13.84
CA LEU A 102 5.85 8.37 -12.90
C LEU A 102 6.19 7.09 -13.64
N TYR A 103 5.42 6.71 -14.67
CA TYR A 103 5.65 5.51 -15.45
C TYR A 103 7.06 5.47 -16.06
N ASN A 104 7.48 6.56 -16.70
CA ASN A 104 8.82 6.63 -17.29
C ASN A 104 9.91 6.43 -16.22
N ARG A 105 9.76 7.07 -15.06
CA ARG A 105 10.73 6.93 -13.96
C ARG A 105 10.72 5.56 -13.31
N ILE A 106 9.56 4.93 -13.18
CA ILE A 106 9.42 3.56 -12.69
C ILE A 106 10.16 2.58 -13.62
N MET A 107 10.01 2.75 -14.92
CA MET A 107 10.67 1.88 -15.89
C MET A 107 12.20 2.08 -15.95
N GLU A 108 12.70 3.26 -15.56
CA GLU A 108 14.14 3.54 -15.44
C GLU A 108 14.77 2.99 -14.15
N GLN A 109 14.00 2.97 -13.04
CA GLN A 109 14.49 2.55 -11.73
C GLN A 109 14.30 1.04 -11.53
N LYS A 110 15.41 0.30 -11.43
CA LYS A 110 15.38 -1.16 -11.32
C LYS A 110 15.52 -1.69 -9.88
N GLU A 111 16.09 -0.90 -8.98
CA GLU A 111 16.42 -1.36 -7.62
C GLU A 111 15.67 -0.57 -6.56
N PRO A 112 15.19 -1.25 -5.47
CA PRO A 112 14.59 -0.58 -4.32
C PRO A 112 15.57 0.40 -3.65
N GLY A 113 15.04 1.54 -3.20
CA GLY A 113 15.85 2.61 -2.59
C GLY A 113 16.14 2.41 -1.10
N PHE A 114 15.29 1.70 -0.36
CA PHE A 114 15.50 1.39 1.07
C PHE A 114 14.58 0.25 1.54
N ARG A 115 14.81 -0.22 2.78
CA ARG A 115 14.01 -1.26 3.41
C ARG A 115 12.78 -0.69 4.11
N TRP A 116 11.64 -1.35 3.97
CA TRP A 116 10.42 -1.08 4.70
C TRP A 116 10.31 -1.92 5.97
N ASP A 117 9.93 -1.27 7.11
CA ASP A 117 9.71 -1.99 8.37
C ASP A 117 8.39 -2.77 8.35
N TYR A 118 7.35 -2.16 7.76
CA TYR A 118 6.02 -2.73 7.66
C TYR A 118 5.50 -2.64 6.22
N ALA A 119 4.73 -3.66 5.84
CA ALA A 119 3.87 -3.65 4.67
C ALA A 119 2.44 -3.99 5.09
N VAL A 120 1.50 -3.15 4.74
CA VAL A 120 0.06 -3.36 4.97
C VAL A 120 -0.61 -3.50 3.62
N THR A 121 -1.17 -4.67 3.33
CA THR A 121 -1.80 -4.96 2.05
C THR A 121 -3.27 -5.35 2.22
N SER A 122 -4.03 -5.19 1.17
CA SER A 122 -5.47 -5.45 1.14
C SER A 122 -5.79 -6.73 0.40
N GLU A 123 -6.70 -7.56 0.94
CA GLU A 123 -7.17 -8.78 0.28
C GLU A 123 -8.06 -8.48 -0.93
N ILE A 124 -8.82 -7.38 -0.87
CA ILE A 124 -9.80 -7.00 -1.89
C ILE A 124 -9.37 -5.76 -2.68
N ASP A 125 -8.06 -5.55 -2.81
CA ASP A 125 -7.50 -4.49 -3.64
C ASP A 125 -7.83 -4.74 -5.13
N ARG A 126 -8.48 -3.75 -5.77
CA ARG A 126 -8.82 -3.77 -7.19
C ARG A 126 -8.00 -2.81 -8.04
N VAL A 127 -6.97 -2.21 -7.45
CA VAL A 127 -6.02 -1.30 -8.11
C VAL A 127 -4.67 -1.99 -8.27
N PHE A 128 -4.09 -2.44 -7.17
CA PHE A 128 -2.94 -3.32 -7.18
C PHE A 128 -3.39 -4.77 -6.97
N PRO A 129 -3.11 -5.72 -7.90
CA PRO A 129 -3.48 -7.11 -7.70
C PRO A 129 -2.93 -7.65 -6.39
N SER A 130 -3.82 -8.08 -5.50
CA SER A 130 -3.44 -8.53 -4.15
C SER A 130 -2.40 -9.65 -4.17
N ASP A 131 -2.51 -10.59 -5.11
CA ASP A 131 -1.57 -11.70 -5.25
C ASP A 131 -0.15 -11.22 -5.59
N ASN A 132 -0.03 -10.24 -6.49
CA ASN A 132 1.25 -9.68 -6.89
C ASN A 132 1.91 -8.96 -5.71
N VAL A 133 1.17 -8.06 -5.05
CA VAL A 133 1.67 -7.30 -3.90
C VAL A 133 2.06 -8.23 -2.75
N ASN A 134 1.21 -9.21 -2.44
CA ASN A 134 1.49 -10.20 -1.42
C ASN A 134 2.71 -11.06 -1.76
N SER A 135 2.90 -11.41 -3.03
CA SER A 135 4.05 -12.18 -3.52
C SER A 135 5.35 -11.40 -3.34
N TYR A 136 5.32 -10.08 -3.57
CA TYR A 136 6.47 -9.20 -3.30
C TYR A 136 6.83 -9.21 -1.81
N TRP A 137 5.87 -8.85 -0.95
CA TRP A 137 6.13 -8.67 0.48
C TRP A 137 6.46 -9.97 1.21
N LYS A 138 5.93 -11.12 0.77
CA LYS A 138 6.32 -12.45 1.31
C LYS A 138 7.80 -12.75 1.15
N LYS A 139 8.46 -12.22 0.13
CA LYS A 139 9.90 -12.38 -0.10
C LYS A 139 10.75 -11.47 0.80
N GLN A 140 10.17 -10.38 1.31
CA GLN A 140 10.87 -9.41 2.15
C GLN A 140 10.90 -9.86 3.61
N LYS A 141 11.79 -10.82 3.94
CA LYS A 141 11.85 -11.48 5.26
C LYS A 141 12.02 -10.52 6.45
N SER A 142 12.60 -9.35 6.22
CA SER A 142 12.84 -8.33 7.24
C SER A 142 11.65 -7.37 7.42
N THR A 143 10.70 -7.34 6.50
CA THR A 143 9.49 -6.51 6.54
C THR A 143 8.36 -7.27 7.25
N ARG A 144 7.67 -6.61 8.17
CA ARG A 144 6.48 -7.18 8.81
C ARG A 144 5.28 -6.96 7.90
N HIS A 145 4.73 -8.04 7.38
CA HIS A 145 3.65 -7.99 6.41
C HIS A 145 2.30 -8.29 7.09
N LEU A 146 1.35 -7.36 6.97
CA LEU A 146 -0.03 -7.44 7.43
C LEU A 146 -0.94 -7.48 6.21
N ILE A 147 -1.93 -8.38 6.23
CA ILE A 147 -2.96 -8.46 5.19
C ILE A 147 -4.30 -8.15 5.85
N LEU A 148 -5.04 -7.20 5.29
CA LEU A 148 -6.32 -6.74 5.83
C LEU A 148 -7.46 -7.00 4.83
N PRO A 149 -8.66 -7.39 5.29
CA PRO A 149 -9.83 -7.60 4.42
C PRO A 149 -10.48 -6.24 4.05
N LEU A 150 -9.70 -5.36 3.42
CA LEU A 150 -10.06 -3.98 3.09
C LEU A 150 -9.79 -3.69 1.61
N PRO A 151 -10.41 -2.64 1.01
CA PRO A 151 -10.11 -2.18 -0.33
C PRO A 151 -8.78 -1.43 -0.41
N HIS A 152 -8.43 -0.92 -1.61
CA HIS A 152 -7.20 -0.17 -1.84
C HIS A 152 -7.05 1.07 -0.95
N TYR A 153 -8.14 1.86 -0.79
CA TYR A 153 -8.18 2.99 0.14
C TYR A 153 -8.96 2.63 1.39
N PHE A 154 -8.32 2.67 2.53
CA PHE A 154 -8.93 2.29 3.82
C PHE A 154 -8.57 3.22 4.99
N PHE A 155 -7.88 4.33 4.77
CA PHE A 155 -7.44 5.23 5.85
C PHE A 155 -8.61 5.83 6.65
N HIS A 156 -9.82 5.90 6.07
CA HIS A 156 -11.03 6.30 6.76
C HIS A 156 -11.46 5.36 7.91
N LYS A 157 -10.81 4.20 8.06
CA LYS A 157 -11.06 3.26 9.18
C LYS A 157 -10.41 3.71 10.49
N TRP A 158 -9.51 4.69 10.44
CA TRP A 158 -8.83 5.26 11.60
C TRP A 158 -9.15 6.76 11.70
N ASN A 159 -9.29 7.27 12.93
CA ASN A 159 -9.55 8.70 13.13
C ASN A 159 -8.34 9.56 12.76
N THR A 160 -7.14 9.05 13.02
CA THR A 160 -5.87 9.75 12.74
C THR A 160 -4.83 8.80 12.12
N TYR A 161 -3.82 9.37 11.48
CA TYR A 161 -2.65 8.58 11.06
C TYR A 161 -1.89 7.98 12.25
N THR A 162 -1.92 8.64 13.41
CA THR A 162 -1.32 8.11 14.64
C THR A 162 -2.00 6.83 15.09
N ASP A 163 -3.34 6.74 15.00
CA ASP A 163 -4.08 5.52 15.31
C ASP A 163 -3.73 4.38 14.36
N PHE A 164 -3.63 4.69 13.05
CA PHE A 164 -3.18 3.72 12.06
C PHE A 164 -1.76 3.22 12.33
N ILE A 165 -0.81 4.13 12.61
CA ILE A 165 0.58 3.77 12.94
C ILE A 165 0.62 2.88 14.18
N SER A 166 -0.11 3.26 15.24
CA SER A 166 -0.19 2.49 16.50
C SER A 166 -0.75 1.09 16.26
N TYR A 167 -1.80 0.99 15.42
CA TYR A 167 -2.36 -0.29 15.00
C TYR A 167 -1.31 -1.16 14.29
N VAL A 168 -0.59 -0.62 13.32
CA VAL A 168 0.45 -1.33 12.56
C VAL A 168 1.61 -1.77 13.48
N GLU A 169 2.09 -0.86 14.35
CA GLU A 169 3.18 -1.15 15.29
C GLU A 169 2.79 -2.19 16.36
N SER A 170 1.49 -2.28 16.72
CA SER A 170 0.98 -3.28 17.67
C SER A 170 1.03 -4.72 17.14
N PHE A 171 1.15 -4.88 15.83
CA PHE A 171 1.22 -6.18 15.16
C PHE A 171 2.62 -6.82 15.37
N LYS A 172 2.92 -7.17 16.62
CA LYS A 172 4.08 -8.01 16.94
C LYS A 172 3.83 -9.38 16.31
N LYS A 173 4.87 -9.98 15.68
CA LYS A 173 4.82 -11.40 15.26
C LYS A 173 4.11 -12.18 16.36
N LYS A 174 2.90 -12.71 16.11
CA LYS A 174 2.32 -13.73 16.97
C LYS A 174 3.36 -14.86 17.00
N ARG A 175 4.12 -14.98 18.08
CA ARG A 175 4.80 -16.23 18.40
C ARG A 175 3.70 -17.29 18.31
N THR A 176 3.83 -18.21 17.40
CA THR A 176 2.97 -19.39 17.30
C THR A 176 3.17 -20.18 18.58
N TYR A 177 2.43 -19.84 19.62
CA TYR A 177 2.20 -20.76 20.71
C TYR A 177 1.31 -21.85 20.13
N LYS A 178 1.94 -22.96 19.71
CA LYS A 178 1.25 -24.23 19.57
C LYS A 178 0.76 -24.58 20.97
N LYS A 179 -0.47 -24.21 21.32
CA LYS A 179 -1.18 -24.82 22.42
C LYS A 179 -1.33 -26.31 22.07
N LYS A 180 -0.52 -27.18 22.66
CA LYS A 180 -0.84 -28.59 22.77
C LYS A 180 -2.13 -28.65 23.58
N VAL A 181 -3.26 -28.85 22.89
CA VAL A 181 -4.50 -29.24 23.53
C VAL A 181 -4.29 -30.69 23.94
N GLN A 182 -4.02 -30.90 25.23
CA GLN A 182 -4.01 -32.19 25.85
C GLN A 182 -5.48 -32.58 26.05
N VAL A 183 -6.02 -33.42 25.15
CA VAL A 183 -7.33 -34.04 25.35
C VAL A 183 -7.14 -35.14 26.36
N SER A 184 -7.49 -34.90 27.61
CA SER A 184 -7.67 -35.96 28.61
C SER A 184 -9.04 -36.60 28.35
N LEU A 185 -9.03 -37.80 27.81
CA LEU A 185 -10.20 -38.69 27.82
C LEU A 185 -10.48 -39.07 29.29
N ILE A 186 -11.54 -38.49 29.84
CA ILE A 186 -12.14 -38.98 31.08
C ILE A 186 -13.05 -40.13 30.69
N THR A 187 -12.60 -41.34 30.86
CA THR A 187 -13.45 -42.55 30.94
C THR A 187 -14.00 -42.58 32.36
N SER A 188 -15.30 -42.38 32.50
CA SER A 188 -16.02 -42.65 33.74
C SER A 188 -16.61 -44.07 33.72
N PRO A 189 -16.75 -44.74 34.87
CA PRO A 189 -17.07 -46.14 35.03
C PRO A 189 -18.51 -46.50 34.67
#